data_9af1b4a34ff2863b3bdbd60eb4f011a1
#
_entry.id   9af1b4a34ff2863b3bdbd60eb4f011a1
#
_cell.length_a   1.000
_cell.length_b   1.000
_cell.length_c   1.000
_cell.angle_alpha   90.00
_cell.angle_beta   90.00
_cell.angle_gamma   90.00
#
_symmetry.space_group_name_H-M   'P 1'
#
loop_
_entity.id
_entity.type
_entity.pdbx_description
1 polymer ?
#
loop_
_entity_poly.entity_id
_entity_poly.type
_entity_poly.pdbx_seq_one_letter_code
_entity_poly.pdbx_strand_id
1 'polypeptide(L)'
;GLGDDRPIWQDDVPTEKVLEKSGKFISKAYQKEKDIILAATDGKAGHFTSTLWMEGSALVEKGYLKFPEGVTMVFADTAPTQLYGDEYDRVPREKDGKYGIYYHLQYYGCGPHLVPQTGLKKLYYNMKLAYDKGDRDYFIMNVSNVREFVFELKAYAESAWSMSRYVPDDYLNRYCE
;
A
#
# COMPACT_ATOMS: atom_id res chain seq x y z
N GLY A 1 3.34 13.02 -6.01
CA GLY A 1 2.47 14.15 -5.67
C GLY A 1 3.20 15.48 -5.74
N LEU A 2 2.48 16.57 -5.64
CA LEU A 2 3.05 17.93 -5.64
C LEU A 2 3.50 18.41 -4.24
N GLY A 3 3.83 17.49 -3.35
CA GLY A 3 4.44 17.81 -2.06
C GLY A 3 3.54 17.69 -0.82
N ASP A 4 2.22 17.76 -0.94
CA ASP A 4 1.28 17.73 0.20
C ASP A 4 0.25 16.60 0.06
N ASP A 5 0.64 15.43 -0.41
CA ASP A 5 -0.27 14.32 -0.70
C ASP A 5 -1.45 14.73 -1.60
N ARG A 6 -1.20 15.64 -2.53
CA ARG A 6 -2.20 16.14 -3.47
C ARG A 6 -2.05 15.47 -4.84
N PRO A 7 -3.16 15.33 -5.57
CA PRO A 7 -3.10 14.91 -6.97
C PRO A 7 -2.33 15.95 -7.82
N ILE A 8 -1.85 15.53 -8.98
CA ILE A 8 -1.11 16.44 -9.89
C ILE A 8 -2.02 17.42 -10.64
N TRP A 9 -3.33 17.25 -10.59
CA TRP A 9 -4.31 18.20 -11.10
C TRP A 9 -4.76 19.19 -10.02
N GLN A 10 -5.23 20.34 -10.44
CA GLN A 10 -5.64 21.43 -9.53
C GLN A 10 -7.16 21.51 -9.34
N ASP A 11 -7.94 20.85 -10.20
CA ASP A 11 -9.39 20.89 -10.17
C ASP A 11 -9.94 20.01 -9.03
N ASP A 12 -10.88 20.50 -8.25
CA ASP A 12 -11.57 19.72 -7.21
C ASP A 12 -12.33 18.54 -7.82
N VAL A 13 -12.90 18.74 -9.01
CA VAL A 13 -13.58 17.68 -9.78
C VAL A 13 -12.95 17.63 -11.18
N PRO A 14 -11.90 16.83 -11.37
CA PRO A 14 -11.21 16.75 -12.65
C PRO A 14 -12.08 16.09 -13.72
N THR A 15 -12.01 16.61 -14.95
CA THR A 15 -12.65 15.96 -16.10
C THR A 15 -11.92 14.66 -16.46
N GLU A 16 -12.61 13.75 -17.14
CA GLU A 16 -12.03 12.49 -17.62
C GLU A 16 -10.76 12.71 -18.46
N LYS A 17 -10.75 13.77 -19.29
CA LYS A 17 -9.58 14.15 -20.08
C LYS A 17 -8.37 14.56 -19.21
N VAL A 18 -8.62 15.25 -18.09
CA VAL A 18 -7.57 15.62 -17.12
C VAL A 18 -7.01 14.38 -16.45
N LEU A 19 -7.87 13.46 -16.02
CA LEU A 19 -7.47 12.19 -15.40
C LEU A 19 -6.62 11.35 -16.37
N GLU A 20 -7.06 11.18 -17.60
CA GLU A 20 -6.33 10.44 -18.64
C GLU A 20 -4.94 11.05 -18.91
N LYS A 21 -4.87 12.38 -19.06
CA LYS A 21 -3.62 13.11 -19.28
C LYS A 21 -2.68 12.94 -18.09
N SER A 22 -3.20 13.03 -16.87
CA SER A 22 -2.45 12.87 -15.62
C SER A 22 -1.90 11.45 -15.47
N GLY A 23 -2.71 10.44 -15.70
CA GLY A 23 -2.27 9.04 -15.65
C GLY A 23 -1.17 8.74 -16.67
N LYS A 24 -1.31 9.21 -17.90
CA LYS A 24 -0.27 9.08 -18.95
C LYS A 24 1.02 9.82 -18.58
N PHE A 25 0.92 10.98 -17.96
CA PHE A 25 2.08 11.75 -17.51
C PHE A 25 2.83 11.00 -16.41
N ILE A 26 2.12 10.52 -15.38
CA ILE A 26 2.69 9.75 -14.27
C ILE A 26 3.34 8.46 -14.81
N SER A 27 2.69 7.75 -15.71
CA SER A 27 3.25 6.53 -16.33
C SER A 27 4.60 6.78 -17.02
N LYS A 28 4.72 7.91 -17.74
CA LYS A 28 5.99 8.31 -18.37
C LYS A 28 7.06 8.68 -17.33
N ALA A 29 6.65 9.35 -16.24
CA ALA A 29 7.58 9.70 -15.15
C ALA A 29 8.15 8.45 -14.49
N TYR A 30 7.33 7.47 -14.14
CA TYR A 30 7.78 6.20 -13.58
C TYR A 30 8.73 5.44 -14.50
N GLN A 31 8.44 5.39 -15.81
CA GLN A 31 9.35 4.77 -16.76
C GLN A 31 10.71 5.48 -16.78
N LYS A 32 10.69 6.81 -16.82
CA LYS A 32 11.92 7.61 -16.82
C LYS A 32 12.71 7.45 -15.52
N GLU A 33 12.04 7.45 -14.37
CA GLU A 33 12.71 7.22 -13.07
C GLU A 33 13.36 5.84 -13.04
N LYS A 34 12.65 4.80 -13.46
CA LYS A 34 13.20 3.45 -13.57
C LYS A 34 14.43 3.40 -14.46
N ASP A 35 14.38 4.01 -15.64
CA ASP A 35 15.48 4.04 -16.60
C ASP A 35 16.73 4.75 -16.01
N ILE A 36 16.52 5.87 -15.29
CA ILE A 36 17.60 6.60 -14.61
C ILE A 36 18.25 5.72 -13.53
N ILE A 37 17.45 5.05 -12.71
CA ILE A 37 17.95 4.20 -11.62
C ILE A 37 18.73 3.02 -12.22
N LEU A 38 18.21 2.37 -13.25
CA LEU A 38 18.89 1.26 -13.91
C LEU A 38 20.21 1.71 -14.55
N ALA A 39 20.24 2.87 -15.19
CA ALA A 39 21.46 3.42 -15.74
C ALA A 39 22.50 3.75 -14.66
N ALA A 40 22.08 4.34 -13.54
CA ALA A 40 22.96 4.69 -12.42
C ALA A 40 23.50 3.48 -11.65
N THR A 41 22.85 2.33 -11.76
CA THR A 41 23.21 1.09 -11.04
C THR A 41 23.75 -0.01 -11.95
N ASP A 42 24.09 0.29 -13.21
CA ASP A 42 24.48 -0.69 -14.21
C ASP A 42 23.50 -1.87 -14.33
N GLY A 43 22.20 -1.57 -14.24
CA GLY A 43 21.14 -2.58 -14.29
C GLY A 43 20.99 -3.44 -13.03
N LYS A 44 21.69 -3.13 -11.95
CA LYS A 44 21.70 -3.94 -10.70
C LYS A 44 20.65 -3.53 -9.67
N ALA A 45 19.79 -2.57 -9.96
CA ALA A 45 18.69 -2.21 -9.06
C ALA A 45 17.74 -3.41 -8.85
N GLY A 46 17.52 -3.79 -7.59
CA GLY A 46 16.84 -5.03 -7.25
C GLY A 46 15.33 -4.98 -7.42
N HIS A 47 14.65 -4.07 -6.74
CA HIS A 47 13.19 -4.02 -6.68
C HIS A 47 12.68 -2.60 -6.83
N PHE A 48 11.59 -2.46 -7.58
CA PHE A 48 10.84 -1.22 -7.71
C PHE A 48 9.45 -1.40 -7.12
N THR A 49 9.05 -0.47 -6.29
CA THR A 49 7.71 -0.44 -5.71
C THR A 49 7.05 0.92 -5.98
N SER A 50 5.74 0.94 -6.08
CA SER A 50 4.98 2.18 -6.14
C SER A 50 3.74 2.08 -5.27
N THR A 51 3.58 3.04 -4.36
CA THR A 51 2.42 3.08 -3.47
C THR A 51 1.22 3.66 -4.21
N LEU A 52 0.12 2.93 -4.14
CA LEU A 52 -1.18 3.32 -4.66
C LEU A 52 -2.11 3.73 -3.51
N TRP A 53 -2.66 4.91 -3.63
CA TRP A 53 -3.59 5.46 -2.66
C TRP A 53 -4.63 6.32 -3.36
N MET A 54 -5.90 6.18 -2.97
CA MET A 54 -7.03 6.98 -3.48
C MET A 54 -6.98 7.22 -5.00
N GLU A 55 -6.62 8.43 -5.43
CA GLU A 55 -6.60 8.84 -6.83
C GLU A 55 -5.64 8.03 -7.70
N GLY A 56 -4.52 7.57 -7.14
CA GLY A 56 -3.59 6.68 -7.84
C GLY A 56 -4.24 5.36 -8.20
N SER A 57 -4.95 4.75 -7.25
CA SER A 57 -5.72 3.51 -7.45
C SER A 57 -6.84 3.73 -8.48
N ALA A 58 -7.54 4.86 -8.41
CA ALA A 58 -8.59 5.19 -9.38
C ALA A 58 -8.06 5.36 -10.81
N LEU A 59 -6.86 5.95 -10.96
CA LEU A 59 -6.23 6.06 -12.29
C LEU A 59 -5.80 4.71 -12.85
N VAL A 60 -5.36 3.77 -11.99
CA VAL A 60 -5.04 2.40 -12.39
C VAL A 60 -6.31 1.65 -12.78
N GLU A 61 -7.37 1.71 -11.97
CA GLU A 61 -8.67 1.13 -12.26
C GLU A 61 -9.19 1.54 -13.64
N LYS A 62 -9.06 2.82 -13.98
CA LYS A 62 -9.46 3.38 -15.29
C LYS A 62 -8.50 3.04 -16.44
N GLY A 63 -7.36 2.41 -16.15
CA GLY A 63 -6.33 2.10 -17.15
C GLY A 63 -5.52 3.30 -17.65
N TYR A 64 -5.61 4.45 -16.99
CA TYR A 64 -4.88 5.66 -17.35
C TYR A 64 -3.45 5.68 -16.78
N LEU A 65 -3.26 5.13 -15.61
CA LEU A 65 -1.95 4.93 -14.99
C LEU A 65 -1.48 3.50 -15.21
N LYS A 66 -0.32 3.36 -15.84
CA LYS A 66 0.36 2.09 -16.07
C LYS A 66 1.75 2.13 -15.49
N PHE A 67 2.12 1.09 -14.75
CA PHE A 67 3.46 0.95 -14.22
C PHE A 67 4.39 0.25 -15.22
N PRO A 68 5.70 0.56 -15.18
CA PRO A 68 6.69 -0.21 -15.92
C PRO A 68 6.70 -1.68 -15.47
N GLU A 69 7.09 -2.57 -16.35
CA GLU A 69 7.25 -3.98 -16.05
C GLU A 69 8.14 -4.22 -14.82
N GLY A 70 7.76 -5.15 -13.95
CA GLY A 70 8.51 -5.53 -12.75
C GLY A 70 8.37 -4.57 -11.56
N VAL A 71 7.54 -3.53 -11.66
CA VAL A 71 7.18 -2.68 -10.53
C VAL A 71 6.09 -3.38 -9.70
N THR A 72 6.31 -3.51 -8.39
CA THR A 72 5.30 -3.99 -7.45
C THR A 72 4.33 -2.87 -7.11
N MET A 73 3.04 -3.09 -7.36
CA MET A 73 1.97 -2.17 -6.95
C MET A 73 1.62 -2.40 -5.48
N VAL A 74 1.84 -1.39 -4.66
CA VAL A 74 1.63 -1.46 -3.20
C VAL A 74 0.41 -0.63 -2.83
N PHE A 75 -0.64 -1.27 -2.36
CA PHE A 75 -1.90 -0.62 -2.00
C PHE A 75 -1.87 -0.13 -0.57
N ALA A 76 -2.21 1.14 -0.36
CA ALA A 76 -2.33 1.72 0.96
C ALA A 76 -3.78 1.67 1.47
N ASP A 77 -3.93 1.51 2.78
CA ASP A 77 -5.19 1.72 3.48
C ASP A 77 -5.51 3.22 3.62
N THR A 78 -6.71 3.55 4.11
CA THR A 78 -7.20 4.93 4.20
C THR A 78 -7.42 5.38 5.64
N ALA A 79 -7.10 6.66 5.90
CA ALA A 79 -7.40 7.32 7.18
C ALA A 79 -8.89 7.75 7.25
N PRO A 80 -9.50 7.75 8.43
CA PRO A 80 -9.03 7.19 9.70
C PRO A 80 -9.41 5.73 9.89
N THR A 81 -10.04 5.12 8.88
CA THR A 81 -10.66 3.79 9.00
C THR A 81 -9.67 2.65 9.06
N GLN A 82 -8.47 2.84 8.48
CA GLN A 82 -7.48 1.77 8.28
C GLN A 82 -8.07 0.57 7.50
N LEU A 83 -8.95 0.87 6.55
CA LEU A 83 -9.51 -0.08 5.58
C LEU A 83 -9.06 0.33 4.19
N TYR A 84 -9.02 -0.61 3.27
CA TYR A 84 -8.78 -0.28 1.87
C TYR A 84 -10.01 0.43 1.28
N GLY A 85 -9.80 1.36 0.35
CA GLY A 85 -10.87 2.04 -0.36
C GLY A 85 -11.57 1.12 -1.38
N ASP A 86 -12.72 1.56 -1.87
CA ASP A 86 -13.51 0.81 -2.84
C ASP A 86 -12.75 0.51 -4.14
N GLU A 87 -11.85 1.42 -4.55
CA GLU A 87 -10.99 1.24 -5.71
C GLU A 87 -10.00 0.08 -5.57
N TYR A 88 -9.61 -0.28 -4.35
CA TYR A 88 -8.75 -1.43 -4.07
C TYR A 88 -9.35 -2.73 -4.61
N ASP A 89 -10.67 -2.88 -4.46
CA ASP A 89 -11.39 -4.06 -4.94
C ASP A 89 -11.52 -4.10 -6.46
N ARG A 90 -11.62 -2.94 -7.10
CA ARG A 90 -11.84 -2.81 -8.54
C ARG A 90 -10.56 -2.84 -9.37
N VAL A 91 -9.40 -2.50 -8.78
CA VAL A 91 -8.11 -2.63 -9.48
C VAL A 91 -7.83 -4.10 -9.79
N PRO A 92 -7.69 -4.48 -11.08
CA PRO A 92 -7.45 -5.87 -11.47
C PRO A 92 -6.06 -6.34 -11.01
N ARG A 93 -5.96 -7.62 -10.66
CA ARG A 93 -4.69 -8.31 -10.39
C ARG A 93 -4.34 -9.14 -11.61
N GLU A 94 -3.32 -8.74 -12.35
CA GLU A 94 -2.82 -9.46 -13.52
C GLU A 94 -2.05 -10.71 -13.07
N LYS A 95 -2.08 -11.76 -13.89
CA LYS A 95 -1.50 -13.07 -13.56
C LYS A 95 -0.01 -13.00 -13.20
N ASP A 96 0.75 -12.17 -13.90
CA ASP A 96 2.20 -12.02 -13.73
C ASP A 96 2.56 -10.70 -13.01
N GLY A 97 1.55 -10.00 -12.50
CA GLY A 97 1.72 -8.77 -11.72
C GLY A 97 2.25 -9.06 -10.32
N LYS A 98 2.95 -8.07 -9.74
CA LYS A 98 3.41 -8.11 -8.36
C LYS A 98 2.64 -7.10 -7.53
N TYR A 99 2.15 -7.55 -6.38
CA TYR A 99 1.27 -6.76 -5.54
C TYR A 99 1.64 -6.87 -4.07
N GLY A 100 1.48 -5.77 -3.37
CA GLY A 100 1.75 -5.70 -1.94
C GLY A 100 0.86 -4.70 -1.24
N ILE A 101 1.09 -4.54 0.05
CA ILE A 101 0.33 -3.61 0.89
C ILE A 101 1.22 -2.69 1.71
N TYR A 102 0.73 -1.49 1.92
CA TYR A 102 1.22 -0.50 2.85
C TYR A 102 0.12 -0.23 3.87
N TYR A 103 0.31 -0.74 5.09
CA TYR A 103 -0.69 -0.69 6.15
C TYR A 103 -0.25 0.25 7.27
N HIS A 104 -1.18 1.01 7.83
CA HIS A 104 -0.92 1.93 8.91
C HIS A 104 -1.44 1.39 10.24
N LEU A 105 -0.56 1.17 11.21
CA LEU A 105 -0.97 0.99 12.60
C LEU A 105 -1.40 2.30 13.23
N GLN A 106 -0.85 3.41 12.71
CA GLN A 106 -1.08 4.75 13.18
C GLN A 106 -1.09 5.75 12.03
N TYR A 107 -2.03 6.69 12.05
CA TYR A 107 -2.05 7.84 11.15
C TYR A 107 -1.63 9.11 11.86
N TYR A 108 -0.68 9.85 11.27
CA TYR A 108 -0.30 11.17 11.72
C TYR A 108 -1.47 12.14 11.51
N GLY A 109 -1.85 12.87 12.57
CA GLY A 109 -2.95 13.83 12.54
C GLY A 109 -4.37 13.24 12.72
N CYS A 110 -4.53 11.91 12.78
CA CYS A 110 -5.83 11.25 12.90
C CYS A 110 -6.01 10.49 14.22
N GLY A 111 -5.51 11.02 15.32
CA GLY A 111 -5.66 10.44 16.65
C GLY A 111 -4.37 10.40 17.48
N PRO A 112 -4.38 9.73 18.64
CA PRO A 112 -3.23 9.68 19.52
C PRO A 112 -2.09 8.87 18.91
N HIS A 113 -0.87 9.42 18.95
CA HIS A 113 0.30 8.79 18.31
C HIS A 113 0.90 7.61 19.10
N LEU A 114 0.62 7.55 20.40
CA LEU A 114 1.18 6.53 21.28
C LEU A 114 0.18 5.44 21.67
N VAL A 115 -1.01 5.47 21.09
CA VAL A 115 -2.06 4.48 21.36
C VAL A 115 -2.38 3.75 20.06
N PRO A 116 -2.25 2.41 20.05
CA PRO A 116 -2.64 1.62 18.89
C PRO A 116 -4.10 1.85 18.50
N GLN A 117 -4.33 2.17 17.24
CA GLN A 117 -5.69 2.35 16.68
C GLN A 117 -6.22 1.07 16.04
N THR A 118 -5.33 0.10 15.83
CA THR A 118 -5.64 -1.13 15.13
C THR A 118 -5.64 -2.31 16.09
N GLY A 119 -6.82 -2.83 16.41
CA GLY A 119 -6.92 -4.10 17.13
C GLY A 119 -6.56 -5.31 16.26
N LEU A 120 -6.12 -6.40 16.89
CA LEU A 120 -5.65 -7.61 16.20
C LEU A 120 -6.64 -8.20 15.19
N LYS A 121 -7.94 -8.16 15.48
CA LYS A 121 -8.98 -8.67 14.56
C LYS A 121 -9.09 -7.81 13.29
N LYS A 122 -8.99 -6.49 13.44
CA LYS A 122 -9.00 -5.57 12.29
C LYS A 122 -7.73 -5.74 11.45
N LEU A 123 -6.58 -5.86 12.11
CA LEU A 123 -5.32 -6.16 11.43
C LEU A 123 -5.42 -7.45 10.63
N TYR A 124 -5.89 -8.53 11.26
CA TYR A 124 -6.09 -9.82 10.61
C TYR A 124 -7.03 -9.73 9.41
N TYR A 125 -8.16 -9.03 9.58
CA TYR A 125 -9.13 -8.85 8.49
C TYR A 125 -8.47 -8.24 7.24
N ASN A 126 -7.74 -7.14 7.41
CA ASN A 126 -7.09 -6.45 6.28
C ASN A 126 -5.95 -7.28 5.68
N MET A 127 -5.14 -7.93 6.51
CA MET A 127 -4.09 -8.83 6.05
C MET A 127 -4.64 -10.04 5.29
N LYS A 128 -5.75 -10.61 5.78
CA LYS A 128 -6.42 -11.74 5.14
C LYS A 128 -7.03 -11.34 3.80
N LEU A 129 -7.66 -10.17 3.74
CA LEU A 129 -8.21 -9.61 2.51
C LEU A 129 -7.11 -9.46 1.45
N ALA A 130 -5.98 -8.85 1.81
CA ALA A 130 -4.84 -8.69 0.91
C ALA A 130 -4.25 -10.04 0.48
N TYR A 131 -4.11 -10.96 1.42
CA TYR A 131 -3.62 -12.31 1.15
C TYR A 131 -4.50 -13.05 0.15
N ASP A 132 -5.82 -13.00 0.31
CA ASP A 132 -6.79 -13.69 -0.54
C ASP A 132 -6.82 -13.08 -1.95
N LYS A 133 -6.59 -11.76 -2.08
CA LYS A 133 -6.45 -11.08 -3.38
C LYS A 133 -5.14 -11.39 -4.10
N GLY A 134 -4.15 -11.93 -3.42
CA GLY A 134 -2.83 -12.23 -3.98
C GLY A 134 -1.79 -11.13 -3.77
N ASP A 135 -2.05 -10.12 -2.94
CA ASP A 135 -1.13 -9.03 -2.63
C ASP A 135 -0.09 -9.49 -1.61
N ARG A 136 0.88 -10.31 -2.04
CA ARG A 136 1.80 -11.08 -1.17
C ARG A 136 3.28 -10.81 -1.42
N ASP A 137 3.60 -9.96 -2.41
CA ASP A 137 4.99 -9.79 -2.85
C ASP A 137 5.74 -8.73 -2.03
N TYR A 138 5.01 -7.82 -1.38
CA TYR A 138 5.60 -6.75 -0.61
C TYR A 138 4.70 -6.29 0.51
N PHE A 139 5.28 -6.15 1.72
CA PHE A 139 4.58 -5.64 2.90
C PHE A 139 5.38 -4.52 3.55
N ILE A 140 4.73 -3.39 3.77
CA ILE A 140 5.28 -2.29 4.53
C ILE A 140 4.26 -1.84 5.59
N MET A 141 4.78 -1.52 6.78
CA MET A 141 3.99 -1.06 7.92
C MET A 141 4.42 0.34 8.33
N ASN A 142 3.45 1.22 8.46
CA ASN A 142 3.67 2.54 9.04
C ASN A 142 3.35 2.51 10.54
N VAL A 143 4.30 2.98 11.34
CA VAL A 143 4.14 3.15 12.79
C VAL A 143 4.76 4.46 13.24
N SER A 144 4.19 5.12 14.24
CA SER A 144 4.77 6.35 14.79
C SER A 144 6.04 6.05 15.60
N ASN A 145 6.00 5.04 16.47
CA ASN A 145 7.11 4.62 17.32
C ASN A 145 7.14 3.09 17.43
N VAL A 146 8.23 2.47 17.06
CA VAL A 146 8.36 1.00 17.08
C VAL A 146 8.14 0.42 18.48
N ARG A 147 8.67 1.09 19.51
CA ARG A 147 8.62 0.59 20.88
C ARG A 147 7.20 0.44 21.42
N GLU A 148 6.34 1.39 21.12
CA GLU A 148 4.94 1.41 21.61
C GLU A 148 4.03 0.46 20.83
N PHE A 149 4.48 0.02 19.64
CA PHE A 149 3.71 -0.83 18.74
C PHE A 149 4.31 -2.24 18.53
N VAL A 150 5.22 -2.68 19.40
CA VAL A 150 5.89 -3.98 19.25
C VAL A 150 4.88 -5.13 19.18
N PHE A 151 3.80 -5.06 19.96
CA PHE A 151 2.75 -6.06 19.97
C PHE A 151 2.06 -6.20 18.60
N GLU A 152 1.61 -5.10 18.03
CA GLU A 152 0.94 -5.08 16.72
C GLU A 152 1.92 -5.36 15.58
N LEU A 153 3.16 -4.86 15.67
CA LEU A 153 4.19 -5.12 14.68
C LEU A 153 4.53 -6.61 14.60
N LYS A 154 4.65 -7.28 15.77
CA LYS A 154 4.89 -8.72 15.80
C LYS A 154 3.69 -9.49 15.22
N ALA A 155 2.45 -9.09 15.56
CA ALA A 155 1.25 -9.68 15.00
C ALA A 155 1.20 -9.53 13.47
N TYR A 156 1.54 -8.35 12.96
CA TYR A 156 1.64 -8.09 11.53
C TYR A 156 2.72 -8.97 10.88
N ALA A 157 3.91 -9.01 11.45
CA ALA A 157 5.01 -9.81 10.91
C ALA A 157 4.67 -11.32 10.88
N GLU A 158 4.05 -11.85 11.94
CA GLU A 158 3.60 -13.26 11.96
C GLU A 158 2.53 -13.53 10.91
N SER A 159 1.56 -12.63 10.74
CA SER A 159 0.51 -12.77 9.72
C SER A 159 1.07 -12.68 8.30
N ALA A 160 2.02 -11.76 8.05
CA ALA A 160 2.71 -11.63 6.77
C ALA A 160 3.57 -12.86 6.45
N TRP A 161 4.23 -13.43 7.47
CA TRP A 161 5.05 -14.64 7.32
C TRP A 161 4.23 -15.88 7.03
N SER A 162 3.11 -16.06 7.73
CA SER A 162 2.25 -17.23 7.56
C SER A 162 0.79 -16.94 7.94
N MET A 163 0.05 -16.39 6.99
CA MET A 163 -1.38 -16.08 7.19
C MET A 163 -2.20 -17.30 7.62
N SER A 164 -1.90 -18.50 7.11
CA SER A 164 -2.62 -19.72 7.45
C SER A 164 -2.41 -20.20 8.89
N ARG A 165 -1.36 -19.75 9.55
CA ARG A 165 -1.03 -20.13 10.94
C ARG A 165 -1.34 -19.04 11.95
N TYR A 166 -1.60 -17.83 11.49
CA TYR A 166 -1.89 -16.72 12.38
C TYR A 166 -3.34 -16.75 12.83
N VAL A 167 -3.56 -16.88 14.13
CA VAL A 167 -4.89 -16.85 14.77
C VAL A 167 -4.91 -15.69 15.77
N PRO A 168 -5.71 -14.64 15.57
CA PRO A 168 -5.71 -13.45 16.43
C PRO A 168 -6.00 -13.72 17.90
N ASP A 169 -6.94 -14.63 18.19
CA ASP A 169 -7.33 -14.93 19.56
C ASP A 169 -6.24 -15.73 20.31
N ASP A 170 -5.47 -16.57 19.62
CA ASP A 170 -4.33 -17.29 20.20
C ASP A 170 -3.10 -16.41 20.35
N TYR A 171 -2.96 -15.39 19.51
CA TYR A 171 -1.78 -14.53 19.50
C TYR A 171 -1.58 -13.81 20.82
N LEU A 172 -2.65 -13.29 21.43
CA LEU A 172 -2.57 -12.60 22.71
C LEU A 172 -2.03 -13.55 23.82
N ASN A 173 -2.54 -14.76 23.88
CA ASN A 173 -2.10 -15.75 24.85
C ASN A 173 -0.61 -16.07 24.68
N ARG A 174 -0.18 -16.40 23.46
CA ARG A 174 1.22 -16.71 23.14
C ARG A 174 2.18 -15.53 23.33
N TYR A 175 1.70 -14.32 23.24
CA TYR A 175 2.53 -13.12 23.45
C TYR A 175 2.78 -12.86 24.93
N CYS A 176 1.86 -13.26 25.83
CA CYS A 176 1.96 -13.08 27.27
C CYS A 176 2.70 -14.21 27.98
N GLU A 177 2.95 -15.35 27.35
CA GLU A 177 3.78 -16.47 27.81
C GLU A 177 5.28 -16.19 27.60
#